data_337d029ec9ecc59ebc35b666edb5b1f7
#
_entry.id   337d029ec9ecc59ebc35b666edb5b1f7
#
_cell.length_a   1.000
_cell.length_b   1.000
_cell.length_c   1.000
_cell.angle_alpha   90.00
_cell.angle_beta   90.00
_cell.angle_gamma   90.00
#
_symmetry.space_group_name_H-M   'P 1'
#
loop_
_entity.id
_entity.type
_entity.pdbx_description
1 polymer ?
#
loop_
_entity_poly.entity_id
_entity_poly.type
_entity_poly.pdbx_seq_one_letter_code
_entity_poly.pdbx_strand_id
1 'polypeptide(L)'
;KTVEESAVPSWLWRSVPDEAALAKLPEEERFSGESSAKQVFNRLAGTWTYWGWKGGYFSDEKDAQSYFDEMRYMLATQMAAPNSPQWFNTGLHWAYGIDGPSQGHHYVDFKTGKLVKSKSAYEHPQPHACFIQSVSDDLVNEGGIMDLWVREARLFKYGSGTGTNFSSLRGDGEPLSGGGKSSGLMGFLKIGDRSAGAIKSGGTTRRAAKMVICDADHPDIDCLLYTSPSPRDQ
;
A
#
# COMPACT_ATOMS: atom_id res chain seq x y z
N LYS A 1 -13.40 21.75 -11.34
CA LYS A 1 -13.03 22.10 -12.73
C LYS A 1 -11.84 21.30 -13.20
N THR A 2 -11.75 21.02 -14.49
CA THR A 2 -10.60 20.37 -15.10
C THR A 2 -9.45 21.34 -15.38
N VAL A 3 -8.22 20.81 -15.38
CA VAL A 3 -7.01 21.56 -15.72
C VAL A 3 -6.50 21.08 -17.08
N GLU A 4 -6.35 22.02 -18.00
CA GLU A 4 -5.74 21.72 -19.30
C GLU A 4 -4.30 21.28 -19.14
N GLU A 5 -3.97 20.14 -19.73
CA GLU A 5 -2.61 19.58 -19.73
C GLU A 5 -2.19 19.36 -21.20
N SER A 6 -1.06 19.98 -21.60
CA SER A 6 -0.55 19.79 -22.96
C SER A 6 -0.20 18.32 -23.19
N ALA A 7 -0.46 17.85 -24.41
CA ALA A 7 -0.26 16.45 -24.83
C ALA A 7 -1.09 15.39 -24.07
N VAL A 8 -2.11 15.79 -23.31
CA VAL A 8 -3.09 14.88 -22.69
C VAL A 8 -4.45 15.14 -23.35
N PRO A 9 -5.18 14.11 -23.80
CA PRO A 9 -6.53 14.28 -24.33
C PRO A 9 -7.46 14.94 -23.31
N SER A 10 -8.35 15.80 -23.74
CA SER A 10 -9.21 16.61 -22.86
C SER A 10 -10.08 15.80 -21.91
N TRP A 11 -10.50 14.60 -22.32
CA TRP A 11 -11.30 13.69 -21.48
C TRP A 11 -10.49 13.01 -20.35
N LEU A 12 -9.15 13.07 -20.43
CA LEU A 12 -8.22 12.59 -19.39
C LEU A 12 -7.65 13.71 -18.51
N TRP A 13 -8.03 14.96 -18.73
CA TRP A 13 -7.55 16.04 -17.85
C TRP A 13 -7.98 15.84 -16.42
N ARG A 14 -7.04 16.05 -15.50
CA ARG A 14 -7.30 15.92 -14.06
C ARG A 14 -8.24 17.04 -13.58
N SER A 15 -8.94 16.76 -12.50
CA SER A 15 -9.77 17.75 -11.81
C SER A 15 -8.99 18.50 -10.73
N VAL A 16 -9.42 19.71 -10.44
CA VAL A 16 -9.01 20.48 -9.26
C VAL A 16 -10.25 21.11 -8.62
N PRO A 17 -10.22 21.40 -7.31
CA PRO A 17 -11.29 22.17 -6.67
C PRO A 17 -11.52 23.48 -7.40
N ASP A 18 -12.78 23.87 -7.59
CA ASP A 18 -13.14 25.21 -8.03
C ASP A 18 -13.47 26.05 -6.79
N GLU A 19 -12.46 26.69 -6.22
CA GLU A 19 -12.58 27.45 -4.98
C GLU A 19 -13.65 28.53 -5.06
N ALA A 20 -13.80 29.19 -6.23
CA ALA A 20 -14.79 30.21 -6.43
C ALA A 20 -16.23 29.65 -6.44
N ALA A 21 -16.43 28.44 -6.97
CA ALA A 21 -17.71 27.78 -6.92
C ALA A 21 -17.99 27.18 -5.51
N LEU A 22 -16.99 26.57 -4.89
CA LEU A 22 -17.11 25.99 -3.55
C LEU A 22 -17.40 27.06 -2.49
N ALA A 23 -16.82 28.24 -2.60
CA ALA A 23 -17.06 29.34 -1.67
C ALA A 23 -18.53 29.83 -1.64
N LYS A 24 -19.31 29.52 -2.68
CA LYS A 24 -20.74 29.86 -2.76
C LYS A 24 -21.66 28.84 -2.09
N LEU A 25 -21.12 27.68 -1.72
CA LEU A 25 -21.86 26.60 -1.07
C LEU A 25 -21.65 26.64 0.44
N PRO A 26 -22.66 26.21 1.25
CA PRO A 26 -22.46 25.92 2.65
C PRO A 26 -21.32 24.92 2.86
N GLU A 27 -20.63 24.99 3.97
CA GLU A 27 -19.44 24.16 4.23
C GLU A 27 -19.76 22.67 4.17
N GLU A 28 -20.92 22.27 4.68
CA GLU A 28 -21.44 20.90 4.69
C GLU A 28 -21.77 20.34 3.31
N GLU A 29 -21.97 21.22 2.31
CA GLU A 29 -22.33 20.82 0.94
C GLU A 29 -21.12 20.83 -0.02
N ARG A 30 -19.95 21.29 0.43
CA ARG A 30 -18.76 21.43 -0.41
C ARG A 30 -18.16 20.08 -0.82
N PHE A 31 -18.32 19.07 0.02
CA PHE A 31 -17.74 17.75 -0.19
C PHE A 31 -18.77 16.67 0.12
N SER A 32 -18.84 15.67 -0.74
CA SER A 32 -19.66 14.48 -0.55
C SER A 32 -18.88 13.21 -0.93
N GLY A 33 -19.32 12.07 -0.41
CA GLY A 33 -18.78 10.78 -0.83
C GLY A 33 -19.23 10.38 -2.24
N GLU A 34 -18.57 9.39 -2.81
CA GLU A 34 -19.04 8.73 -4.04
C GLU A 34 -20.39 8.06 -3.78
N SER A 35 -21.38 8.33 -4.62
CA SER A 35 -22.74 7.84 -4.46
C SER A 35 -23.06 6.63 -5.34
N SER A 36 -22.16 6.24 -6.23
CA SER A 36 -22.34 5.10 -7.13
C SER A 36 -21.05 4.36 -7.43
N ALA A 37 -21.13 3.06 -7.65
CA ALA A 37 -20.01 2.24 -8.11
C ALA A 37 -19.45 2.72 -9.47
N LYS A 38 -20.29 3.31 -10.32
CA LYS A 38 -19.84 3.89 -11.59
C LYS A 38 -18.81 5.00 -11.40
N GLN A 39 -18.97 5.85 -10.37
CA GLN A 39 -17.98 6.89 -10.05
C GLN A 39 -16.63 6.26 -9.64
N VAL A 40 -16.68 5.22 -8.81
CA VAL A 40 -15.48 4.49 -8.37
C VAL A 40 -14.76 3.87 -9.57
N PHE A 41 -15.49 3.17 -10.45
CA PHE A 41 -14.90 2.54 -11.63
C PHE A 41 -14.32 3.56 -12.60
N ASN A 42 -15.01 4.67 -12.83
CA ASN A 42 -14.51 5.77 -13.66
C ASN A 42 -13.23 6.40 -13.08
N ARG A 43 -13.18 6.60 -11.77
CA ARG A 43 -12.01 7.13 -11.08
C ARG A 43 -10.80 6.21 -11.23
N LEU A 44 -10.99 4.92 -10.96
CA LEU A 44 -9.91 3.94 -11.06
C LEU A 44 -9.39 3.80 -12.50
N ALA A 45 -10.28 3.45 -13.42
CA ALA A 45 -9.92 3.25 -14.81
C ALA A 45 -9.34 4.53 -15.45
N GLY A 46 -9.93 5.70 -15.15
CA GLY A 46 -9.46 6.98 -15.66
C GLY A 46 -8.06 7.33 -15.16
N THR A 47 -7.79 7.08 -13.88
CA THR A 47 -6.45 7.33 -13.32
C THR A 47 -5.39 6.41 -13.92
N TRP A 48 -5.69 5.12 -14.07
CA TRP A 48 -4.76 4.19 -14.71
C TRP A 48 -4.52 4.54 -16.17
N THR A 49 -5.55 4.96 -16.90
CA THR A 49 -5.42 5.45 -18.28
C THR A 49 -4.58 6.73 -18.33
N TYR A 50 -4.82 7.68 -17.43
CA TYR A 50 -4.03 8.90 -17.33
C TYR A 50 -2.55 8.62 -17.07
N TRP A 51 -2.23 7.72 -16.14
CA TRP A 51 -0.86 7.30 -15.89
C TRP A 51 -0.24 6.58 -17.07
N GLY A 52 -1.00 5.68 -17.70
CA GLY A 52 -0.56 4.98 -18.91
C GLY A 52 -0.30 5.92 -20.09
N TRP A 53 -1.15 6.94 -20.27
CA TRP A 53 -0.94 7.98 -21.28
C TRP A 53 0.37 8.75 -21.02
N LYS A 54 0.56 9.23 -19.81
CA LYS A 54 1.80 9.94 -19.43
C LYS A 54 3.03 9.07 -19.47
N GLY A 55 2.87 7.77 -19.28
CA GLY A 55 3.92 6.75 -19.40
C GLY A 55 4.23 6.33 -20.84
N GLY A 56 3.44 6.75 -21.82
CA GLY A 56 3.63 6.38 -23.22
C GLY A 56 3.24 4.94 -23.54
N TYR A 57 2.28 4.36 -22.80
CA TYR A 57 1.86 2.96 -22.98
C TYR A 57 0.84 2.78 -24.10
N PHE A 58 0.21 3.84 -24.58
CA PHE A 58 -0.79 3.80 -25.63
C PHE A 58 -0.23 4.32 -26.96
N SER A 59 -0.61 3.69 -28.04
CA SER A 59 -0.20 4.07 -29.39
C SER A 59 -0.90 5.37 -29.86
N ASP A 60 -2.16 5.55 -29.47
CA ASP A 60 -2.98 6.70 -29.80
C ASP A 60 -4.13 6.89 -28.79
N GLU A 61 -4.96 7.92 -29.02
CA GLU A 61 -6.11 8.23 -28.16
C GLU A 61 -7.19 7.13 -28.20
N LYS A 62 -7.38 6.46 -29.32
CA LYS A 62 -8.34 5.38 -29.47
C LYS A 62 -7.93 4.16 -28.66
N ASP A 63 -6.65 3.84 -28.62
CA ASP A 63 -6.09 2.77 -27.82
C ASP A 63 -6.30 3.05 -26.32
N ALA A 64 -6.01 4.28 -25.87
CA ALA A 64 -6.27 4.71 -24.50
C ALA A 64 -7.77 4.64 -24.14
N GLN A 65 -8.66 5.03 -25.06
CA GLN A 65 -10.11 4.95 -24.85
C GLN A 65 -10.57 3.50 -24.74
N SER A 66 -10.05 2.61 -25.57
CA SER A 66 -10.35 1.18 -25.51
C SER A 66 -9.93 0.59 -24.15
N TYR A 67 -8.72 0.91 -23.70
CA TYR A 67 -8.24 0.48 -22.38
C TYR A 67 -9.15 0.99 -21.25
N PHE A 68 -9.54 2.26 -21.27
CA PHE A 68 -10.43 2.86 -20.29
C PHE A 68 -11.78 2.13 -20.22
N ASP A 69 -12.39 1.86 -21.38
CA ASP A 69 -13.69 1.21 -21.45
C ASP A 69 -13.63 -0.27 -21.02
N GLU A 70 -12.59 -0.99 -21.42
CA GLU A 70 -12.38 -2.38 -21.03
C GLU A 70 -12.11 -2.51 -19.53
N MET A 71 -11.28 -1.66 -18.94
CA MET A 71 -11.03 -1.67 -17.49
C MET A 71 -12.31 -1.40 -16.69
N ARG A 72 -13.15 -0.47 -17.13
CA ARG A 72 -14.45 -0.22 -16.50
C ARG A 72 -15.37 -1.42 -16.59
N TYR A 73 -15.41 -2.06 -17.76
CA TYR A 73 -16.20 -3.27 -17.98
C TYR A 73 -15.73 -4.40 -17.06
N MET A 74 -14.44 -4.66 -16.97
CA MET A 74 -13.87 -5.69 -16.11
C MET A 74 -14.18 -5.45 -14.63
N LEU A 75 -14.09 -4.22 -14.16
CA LEU A 75 -14.44 -3.86 -12.78
C LEU A 75 -15.94 -4.03 -12.53
N ALA A 76 -16.79 -3.57 -13.46
CA ALA A 76 -18.25 -3.61 -13.30
C ALA A 76 -18.81 -5.04 -13.34
N THR A 77 -18.21 -5.91 -14.14
CA THR A 77 -18.59 -7.33 -14.26
C THR A 77 -17.87 -8.26 -13.29
N GLN A 78 -17.04 -7.70 -12.39
CA GLN A 78 -16.26 -8.45 -11.41
C GLN A 78 -15.26 -9.47 -12.02
N MET A 79 -14.81 -9.21 -13.24
CA MET A 79 -13.76 -10.02 -13.88
C MET A 79 -12.38 -9.77 -13.27
N ALA A 80 -12.17 -8.56 -12.71
CA ALA A 80 -10.96 -8.17 -12.02
C ALA A 80 -11.29 -7.26 -10.83
N ALA A 81 -10.43 -7.32 -9.81
CA ALA A 81 -10.48 -6.41 -8.67
C ALA A 81 -9.06 -6.00 -8.29
N PRO A 82 -8.77 -4.71 -8.12
CA PRO A 82 -7.48 -4.27 -7.62
C PRO A 82 -7.34 -4.56 -6.13
N ASN A 83 -6.12 -4.47 -5.62
CA ASN A 83 -5.85 -4.48 -4.19
C ASN A 83 -6.73 -3.46 -3.45
N SER A 84 -7.18 -3.82 -2.25
CA SER A 84 -8.14 -2.99 -1.50
C SER A 84 -7.70 -1.53 -1.30
N PRO A 85 -6.41 -1.16 -1.11
CA PRO A 85 -6.03 0.26 -1.03
C PRO A 85 -6.39 1.07 -2.27
N GLN A 86 -6.40 0.46 -3.45
CA GLN A 86 -6.73 1.19 -4.68
C GLN A 86 -8.18 1.66 -4.71
N TRP A 87 -9.11 0.90 -4.12
CA TRP A 87 -10.51 1.29 -4.07
C TRP A 87 -10.77 2.63 -3.36
N PHE A 88 -9.95 2.96 -2.36
CA PHE A 88 -10.14 4.17 -1.56
C PHE A 88 -9.00 5.20 -1.67
N ASN A 89 -7.85 4.87 -2.26
CA ASN A 89 -6.72 5.79 -2.40
C ASN A 89 -6.45 6.22 -3.85
N THR A 90 -6.62 5.29 -4.82
CA THR A 90 -6.22 5.56 -6.20
C THR A 90 -7.20 6.48 -6.90
N GLY A 91 -6.66 7.51 -7.51
CA GLY A 91 -7.39 8.41 -8.38
C GLY A 91 -8.12 9.56 -7.69
N LEU A 92 -8.07 9.68 -6.38
CA LEU A 92 -8.68 10.80 -5.67
C LEU A 92 -8.09 12.15 -6.11
N HIS A 93 -6.79 12.21 -6.33
CA HIS A 93 -6.10 13.40 -6.83
C HIS A 93 -6.51 13.73 -8.28
N TRP A 94 -6.52 12.72 -9.16
CA TRP A 94 -6.88 12.92 -10.56
C TRP A 94 -8.35 13.28 -10.74
N ALA A 95 -9.27 12.51 -10.14
CA ALA A 95 -10.71 12.66 -10.37
C ALA A 95 -11.33 13.85 -9.63
N TYR A 96 -10.85 14.13 -8.41
CA TYR A 96 -11.50 15.09 -7.50
C TYR A 96 -10.58 16.22 -7.04
N GLY A 97 -9.30 16.20 -7.43
CA GLY A 97 -8.33 17.20 -6.99
C GLY A 97 -7.99 17.13 -5.50
N ILE A 98 -8.26 15.99 -4.85
CA ILE A 98 -7.92 15.82 -3.44
C ILE A 98 -6.41 15.82 -3.30
N ASP A 99 -5.91 16.61 -2.37
CA ASP A 99 -4.50 16.77 -2.07
C ASP A 99 -4.25 16.80 -0.56
N GLY A 100 -2.99 16.61 -0.18
CA GLY A 100 -2.57 16.63 1.21
C GLY A 100 -1.07 16.40 1.36
N PRO A 101 -0.49 16.70 2.53
CA PRO A 101 0.94 16.57 2.77
C PRO A 101 1.41 15.13 2.54
N SER A 102 2.60 14.98 1.97
CA SER A 102 3.14 13.69 1.52
C SER A 102 3.38 12.67 2.62
N GLN A 103 3.45 13.07 3.88
CA GLN A 103 3.68 12.20 5.05
C GLN A 103 4.92 11.30 4.94
N GLY A 104 5.89 11.68 4.11
CA GLY A 104 7.11 10.90 3.87
C GLY A 104 7.01 9.89 2.74
N HIS A 105 5.98 9.93 1.91
CA HIS A 105 5.87 9.08 0.72
C HIS A 105 6.99 9.37 -0.28
N HIS A 106 7.50 8.30 -0.88
CA HIS A 106 8.44 8.35 -2.00
C HIS A 106 7.89 7.50 -3.13
N TYR A 107 8.21 7.86 -4.35
CA TYR A 107 7.91 7.10 -5.55
C TYR A 107 9.13 7.07 -6.48
N VAL A 108 9.16 6.12 -7.40
CA VAL A 108 10.15 6.09 -8.46
C VAL A 108 9.60 6.88 -9.63
N ASP A 109 10.28 7.94 -10.02
CA ASP A 109 9.93 8.70 -11.22
C ASP A 109 10.18 7.84 -12.45
N PHE A 110 9.13 7.58 -13.24
CA PHE A 110 9.18 6.64 -14.36
C PHE A 110 10.04 7.12 -15.53
N LYS A 111 10.31 8.42 -15.65
CA LYS A 111 11.17 8.99 -16.71
C LYS A 111 12.63 8.88 -16.34
N THR A 112 12.98 9.10 -15.09
CA THR A 112 14.37 9.18 -14.63
C THR A 112 14.83 7.91 -13.92
N GLY A 113 13.93 7.04 -13.50
CA GLY A 113 14.22 5.87 -12.67
C GLY A 113 14.68 6.20 -11.25
N LYS A 114 14.63 7.47 -10.84
CA LYS A 114 15.13 7.91 -9.53
C LYS A 114 14.04 7.89 -8.47
N LEU A 115 14.45 7.58 -7.23
CA LEU A 115 13.58 7.73 -6.07
C LEU A 115 13.37 9.22 -5.76
N VAL A 116 12.12 9.65 -5.75
CA VAL A 116 11.72 11.04 -5.50
C VAL A 116 10.77 11.08 -4.31
N LYS A 117 10.95 12.08 -3.45
CA LYS A 117 10.00 12.35 -2.36
C LYS A 117 8.74 12.99 -2.93
N SER A 118 7.58 12.39 -2.69
CA SER A 118 6.31 12.95 -3.11
C SER A 118 6.01 14.27 -2.39
N LYS A 119 5.34 15.18 -3.07
CA LYS A 119 4.79 16.41 -2.49
C LYS A 119 3.38 16.16 -1.91
N SER A 120 2.67 15.19 -2.44
CA SER A 120 1.30 14.84 -2.08
C SER A 120 1.19 13.36 -1.70
N ALA A 121 0.37 13.05 -0.70
CA ALA A 121 0.01 11.68 -0.35
C ALA A 121 -0.99 11.05 -1.33
N TYR A 122 -1.67 11.87 -2.15
CA TYR A 122 -2.76 11.44 -3.04
C TYR A 122 -2.36 11.37 -4.52
N GLU A 123 -1.33 12.14 -4.94
CA GLU A 123 -0.84 12.11 -6.32
C GLU A 123 -0.17 10.76 -6.65
N HIS A 124 0.65 10.26 -5.71
CA HIS A 124 1.32 8.96 -5.79
C HIS A 124 0.95 8.12 -4.56
N PRO A 125 -0.30 7.60 -4.50
CA PRO A 125 -0.77 6.85 -3.34
C PRO A 125 -0.08 5.49 -3.26
N GLN A 126 -0.10 4.87 -2.07
CA GLN A 126 0.32 3.48 -1.89
C GLN A 126 -0.77 2.53 -2.41
N PRO A 127 -0.55 1.85 -3.55
CA PRO A 127 -1.58 1.00 -4.16
C PRO A 127 -1.58 -0.43 -3.65
N HIS A 128 -0.54 -0.84 -2.91
CA HIS A 128 -0.35 -2.24 -2.49
C HIS A 128 -0.82 -2.47 -1.06
N ALA A 129 -1.57 -3.58 -0.89
CA ALA A 129 -2.10 -3.98 0.41
C ALA A 129 -1.03 -4.63 1.30
N CYS A 130 -0.11 -5.38 0.69
CA CYS A 130 0.85 -6.19 1.43
C CYS A 130 2.21 -6.20 0.75
N PHE A 131 3.26 -6.34 1.57
CA PHE A 131 4.64 -6.42 1.13
C PHE A 131 5.30 -7.67 1.68
N ILE A 132 5.96 -8.43 0.83
CA ILE A 132 6.83 -9.52 1.25
C ILE A 132 8.17 -8.92 1.68
N GLN A 133 8.58 -9.29 2.90
CA GLN A 133 9.84 -8.86 3.51
C GLN A 133 10.76 -10.06 3.68
N SER A 134 12.05 -9.81 3.68
CA SER A 134 13.08 -10.77 4.07
C SER A 134 13.71 -10.39 5.41
N VAL A 135 14.27 -11.36 6.11
CA VAL A 135 15.01 -11.17 7.34
C VAL A 135 16.26 -12.05 7.34
N SER A 136 17.37 -11.52 7.81
CA SER A 136 18.61 -12.24 8.05
C SER A 136 18.73 -12.60 9.51
N ASP A 137 19.44 -13.68 9.81
CA ASP A 137 19.74 -14.10 11.18
C ASP A 137 20.82 -13.21 11.83
N ASP A 138 20.45 -11.94 11.97
CA ASP A 138 21.24 -10.88 12.59
C ASP A 138 20.30 -10.02 13.44
N LEU A 139 20.78 -9.51 14.56
CA LEU A 139 19.93 -8.76 15.47
C LEU A 139 19.69 -7.31 15.00
N VAL A 140 20.73 -6.56 14.65
CA VAL A 140 20.67 -5.10 14.52
C VAL A 140 21.14 -4.55 13.18
N ASN A 141 21.89 -5.31 12.40
CA ASN A 141 22.41 -4.84 11.13
C ASN A 141 21.32 -4.72 10.06
N GLU A 142 21.64 -4.09 8.96
CA GLU A 142 20.73 -3.96 7.81
C GLU A 142 20.27 -5.34 7.34
N GLY A 143 18.96 -5.47 7.13
CA GLY A 143 18.32 -6.74 6.80
C GLY A 143 18.04 -7.66 8.00
N GLY A 144 18.51 -7.33 9.19
CA GLY A 144 18.32 -8.10 10.42
C GLY A 144 16.95 -7.89 11.07
N ILE A 145 16.79 -8.50 12.25
CA ILE A 145 15.50 -8.59 12.96
C ILE A 145 14.97 -7.20 13.35
N MET A 146 15.81 -6.35 13.96
CA MET A 146 15.37 -5.02 14.40
C MET A 146 15.12 -4.08 13.20
N ASP A 147 15.89 -4.20 12.13
CA ASP A 147 15.65 -3.48 10.89
C ASP A 147 14.31 -3.91 10.25
N LEU A 148 13.98 -5.20 10.26
CA LEU A 148 12.67 -5.68 9.82
C LEU A 148 11.53 -4.99 10.58
N TRP A 149 11.61 -4.85 11.89
CA TRP A 149 10.57 -4.19 12.68
C TRP A 149 10.42 -2.71 12.33
N VAL A 150 11.51 -2.03 12.02
CA VAL A 150 11.47 -0.63 11.54
C VAL A 150 10.80 -0.53 10.17
N ARG A 151 11.13 -1.43 9.24
CA ARG A 151 10.49 -1.49 7.91
C ARG A 151 9.00 -1.78 8.01
N GLU A 152 8.62 -2.78 8.82
CA GLU A 152 7.20 -3.12 9.06
C GLU A 152 6.44 -1.94 9.69
N ALA A 153 7.01 -1.26 10.67
CA ALA A 153 6.39 -0.09 11.29
C ALA A 153 6.06 1.03 10.27
N ARG A 154 6.94 1.24 9.30
CA ARG A 154 6.70 2.19 8.20
C ARG A 154 5.55 1.74 7.32
N LEU A 155 5.52 0.46 6.92
CA LEU A 155 4.44 -0.10 6.09
C LEU A 155 3.08 -0.05 6.80
N PHE A 156 3.04 -0.41 8.09
CA PHE A 156 1.82 -0.33 8.90
C PHE A 156 1.31 1.10 9.04
N LYS A 157 2.21 2.07 9.21
CA LYS A 157 1.85 3.49 9.26
C LYS A 157 1.09 3.93 8.01
N TYR A 158 1.42 3.40 6.85
CA TYR A 158 0.77 3.73 5.57
C TYR A 158 -0.38 2.79 5.20
N GLY A 159 -0.79 1.91 6.11
CA GLY A 159 -1.97 1.06 5.93
C GLY A 159 -1.73 -0.21 5.11
N SER A 160 -0.48 -0.60 4.91
CA SER A 160 -0.12 -1.87 4.26
C SER A 160 0.21 -2.96 5.26
N GLY A 161 -0.04 -4.21 4.90
CA GLY A 161 0.38 -5.38 5.66
C GLY A 161 1.76 -5.90 5.24
N THR A 162 2.29 -6.85 5.98
CA THR A 162 3.57 -7.51 5.69
C THR A 162 3.46 -9.02 5.76
N GLY A 163 4.35 -9.71 5.03
CA GLY A 163 4.55 -11.15 5.13
C GLY A 163 6.04 -11.45 5.12
N THR A 164 6.53 -12.27 6.06
CA THR A 164 7.93 -12.60 6.18
C THR A 164 8.10 -14.08 6.49
N ASN A 165 9.01 -14.75 5.78
CA ASN A 165 9.49 -16.07 6.16
C ASN A 165 10.62 -15.92 7.18
N PHE A 166 10.42 -16.48 8.37
CA PHE A 166 11.33 -16.40 9.50
C PHE A 166 12.21 -17.65 9.67
N SER A 167 12.11 -18.60 8.75
CA SER A 167 12.81 -19.88 8.85
C SER A 167 14.34 -19.76 8.81
N SER A 168 14.86 -18.62 8.34
CA SER A 168 16.30 -18.33 8.36
C SER A 168 16.83 -17.97 9.73
N LEU A 169 15.99 -17.65 10.69
CA LEU A 169 16.40 -17.33 12.05
C LEU A 169 16.70 -18.62 12.83
N ARG A 170 17.74 -18.58 13.64
CA ARG A 170 18.11 -19.73 14.49
C ARG A 170 17.09 -20.01 15.59
N GLY A 171 16.95 -21.26 15.94
CA GLY A 171 16.06 -21.73 16.99
C GLY A 171 16.55 -21.43 18.41
N ASP A 172 15.71 -21.77 19.39
CA ASP A 172 16.05 -21.63 20.81
C ASP A 172 17.22 -22.53 21.20
N GLY A 173 18.12 -21.99 22.01
CA GLY A 173 19.28 -22.71 22.50
C GLY A 173 20.44 -22.86 21.52
N GLU A 174 20.29 -22.47 20.25
CA GLU A 174 21.40 -22.50 19.28
C GLU A 174 22.50 -21.49 19.62
N PRO A 175 23.79 -21.84 19.35
CA PRO A 175 24.91 -21.00 19.77
C PRO A 175 24.96 -19.68 18.98
N LEU A 176 25.32 -18.59 19.68
CA LEU A 176 25.60 -17.28 19.10
C LEU A 176 27.09 -17.14 18.79
N SER A 177 27.44 -16.41 17.75
CA SER A 177 28.84 -16.15 17.33
C SER A 177 29.67 -15.45 18.42
N GLY A 178 29.05 -14.60 19.23
CA GLY A 178 29.68 -13.88 20.34
C GLY A 178 29.69 -14.64 21.68
N GLY A 179 29.26 -15.90 21.67
CA GLY A 179 29.04 -16.70 22.89
C GLY A 179 27.62 -16.52 23.45
N GLY A 180 27.14 -17.54 24.17
CA GLY A 180 25.74 -17.61 24.66
C GLY A 180 24.83 -18.38 23.70
N LYS A 181 23.52 -18.30 23.94
CA LYS A 181 22.50 -19.05 23.24
C LYS A 181 21.40 -18.13 22.73
N SER A 182 20.79 -18.50 21.59
CA SER A 182 19.62 -17.85 21.05
C SER A 182 18.41 -18.00 21.97
N SER A 183 17.58 -16.96 22.04
CA SER A 183 16.27 -16.99 22.71
C SER A 183 15.14 -17.53 21.82
N GLY A 184 15.48 -17.97 20.61
CA GLY A 184 14.58 -18.59 19.67
C GLY A 184 13.65 -17.62 18.92
N LEU A 185 12.97 -18.19 17.95
CA LEU A 185 12.06 -17.47 17.05
C LEU A 185 10.91 -16.78 17.81
N MET A 186 10.32 -17.46 18.80
CA MET A 186 9.13 -16.95 19.50
C MET A 186 9.39 -15.66 20.28
N GLY A 187 10.62 -15.48 20.81
CA GLY A 187 11.00 -14.24 21.46
C GLY A 187 10.90 -13.04 20.53
N PHE A 188 11.42 -13.16 19.33
CA PHE A 188 11.40 -12.10 18.33
C PHE A 188 10.03 -11.87 17.70
N LEU A 189 9.26 -12.94 17.45
CA LEU A 189 7.89 -12.81 16.94
C LEU A 189 6.99 -12.03 17.89
N LYS A 190 7.12 -12.23 19.21
CA LYS A 190 6.38 -11.45 20.22
C LYS A 190 6.68 -9.96 20.17
N ILE A 191 7.91 -9.55 19.88
CA ILE A 191 8.27 -8.13 19.70
C ILE A 191 7.52 -7.56 18.49
N GLY A 192 7.58 -8.25 17.35
CA GLY A 192 6.89 -7.82 16.12
C GLY A 192 5.38 -7.77 16.27
N ASP A 193 4.78 -8.73 16.94
CA ASP A 193 3.35 -8.78 17.21
C ASP A 193 2.89 -7.60 18.08
N ARG A 194 3.59 -7.32 19.17
CA ARG A 194 3.30 -6.18 20.03
C ARG A 194 3.48 -4.84 19.31
N SER A 195 4.52 -4.73 18.49
CA SER A 195 4.74 -3.55 17.63
C SER A 195 3.57 -3.34 16.67
N ALA A 196 3.15 -4.39 15.95
CA ALA A 196 2.02 -4.34 15.04
C ALA A 196 0.71 -3.94 15.75
N GLY A 197 0.47 -4.51 16.93
CA GLY A 197 -0.71 -4.17 17.75
C GLY A 197 -0.74 -2.73 18.24
N ALA A 198 0.43 -2.13 18.47
CA ALA A 198 0.56 -0.75 18.95
C ALA A 198 0.44 0.29 17.81
N ILE A 199 0.82 -0.07 16.59
CA ILE A 199 0.84 0.85 15.46
C ILE A 199 -0.56 0.95 14.85
N LYS A 200 -1.16 2.14 14.98
CA LYS A 200 -2.39 2.49 14.27
C LYS A 200 -2.00 3.22 12.99
N SER A 201 -2.60 2.82 11.87
CA SER A 201 -2.42 3.56 10.61
C SER A 201 -2.93 4.99 10.81
N GLY A 202 -2.06 5.97 10.60
CA GLY A 202 -2.38 7.39 10.81
C GLY A 202 -3.47 7.88 9.86
N GLY A 203 -4.71 7.91 10.32
CA GLY A 203 -5.85 8.44 9.59
C GLY A 203 -6.45 7.51 8.53
N THR A 204 -5.98 6.29 8.38
CA THR A 204 -6.55 5.29 7.47
C THR A 204 -7.29 4.21 8.24
N THR A 205 -8.24 3.57 7.57
CA THR A 205 -9.20 2.63 8.14
C THR A 205 -8.63 1.23 8.43
N ARG A 206 -7.34 0.98 8.11
CA ARG A 206 -6.73 -0.34 8.22
C ARG A 206 -5.89 -0.52 9.48
N ARG A 207 -6.06 -1.68 10.13
CA ARG A 207 -5.16 -2.16 11.17
C ARG A 207 -3.91 -2.76 10.53
N ALA A 208 -2.80 -2.77 11.27
CA ALA A 208 -1.61 -3.53 10.91
C ALA A 208 -1.98 -5.01 10.72
N ALA A 209 -1.50 -5.62 9.65
CA ALA A 209 -1.67 -7.04 9.37
C ALA A 209 -0.30 -7.66 9.08
N LYS A 210 0.00 -8.75 9.77
CA LYS A 210 1.28 -9.44 9.66
C LYS A 210 1.06 -10.92 9.41
N MET A 211 1.73 -11.45 8.38
CA MET A 211 1.82 -12.88 8.14
C MET A 211 3.22 -13.38 8.51
N VAL A 212 3.26 -14.44 9.28
CA VAL A 212 4.48 -15.15 9.64
C VAL A 212 4.50 -16.49 8.92
N ILE A 213 5.59 -16.77 8.22
CA ILE A 213 5.85 -18.06 7.60
C ILE A 213 7.02 -18.71 8.37
N CYS A 214 6.87 -19.98 8.69
CA CYS A 214 7.91 -20.81 9.27
C CYS A 214 7.86 -22.19 8.62
N ASP A 215 9.01 -22.65 8.14
CA ASP A 215 9.10 -23.96 7.48
C ASP A 215 8.92 -25.06 8.50
N ALA A 216 8.38 -26.20 8.08
CA ALA A 216 8.00 -27.30 8.96
C ALA A 216 9.19 -28.01 9.62
N ASP A 217 10.38 -27.82 9.11
CA ASP A 217 11.64 -28.37 9.65
C ASP A 217 12.41 -27.40 10.55
N HIS A 218 11.84 -26.20 10.81
CA HIS A 218 12.46 -25.23 11.72
C HIS A 218 12.48 -25.76 13.15
N PRO A 219 13.59 -25.62 13.92
CA PRO A 219 13.70 -26.15 15.30
C PRO A 219 12.59 -25.70 16.24
N ASP A 220 12.08 -24.48 16.08
CA ASP A 220 11.04 -23.92 16.94
C ASP A 220 9.61 -24.12 16.40
N ILE A 221 9.39 -24.95 15.37
CA ILE A 221 8.06 -25.10 14.76
C ILE A 221 7.02 -25.59 15.77
N ASP A 222 7.35 -26.55 16.61
CA ASP A 222 6.45 -27.06 17.63
C ASP A 222 6.07 -25.96 18.63
N CYS A 223 7.04 -25.15 19.07
CA CYS A 223 6.78 -24.01 19.95
C CYS A 223 5.82 -22.99 19.30
N LEU A 224 5.99 -22.71 18.01
CA LEU A 224 5.10 -21.82 17.24
C LEU A 224 3.68 -22.37 17.18
N LEU A 225 3.52 -23.66 16.89
CA LEU A 225 2.21 -24.32 16.78
C LEU A 225 1.45 -24.35 18.12
N TYR A 226 2.16 -24.62 19.24
CA TYR A 226 1.52 -24.68 20.57
C TYR A 226 1.23 -23.32 21.19
N THR A 227 1.93 -22.27 20.78
CA THR A 227 1.81 -20.93 21.40
C THR A 227 0.99 -19.94 20.56
N SER A 228 0.77 -20.24 19.29
CA SER A 228 -0.09 -19.40 18.42
C SER A 228 -1.52 -19.94 18.46
N PRO A 229 -2.52 -19.11 18.74
CA PRO A 229 -3.93 -19.55 18.68
C PRO A 229 -4.26 -20.00 17.26
N SER A 230 -4.80 -21.20 17.16
CA SER A 230 -5.32 -21.72 15.89
C SER A 230 -6.52 -20.88 15.43
N PRO A 231 -6.72 -20.67 14.11
CA PRO A 231 -7.94 -20.07 13.61
C PRO A 231 -9.24 -20.79 14.02
N ARG A 232 -9.13 -22.03 14.51
CA ARG A 232 -10.26 -22.79 15.05
C ARG A 232 -10.60 -22.47 16.50
N ASP A 233 -9.72 -21.73 17.18
CA ASP A 233 -9.86 -21.38 18.60
C ASP A 233 -10.37 -19.94 18.80
N GLN A 234 -10.77 -19.28 17.70
CA GLN A 234 -11.36 -17.92 17.67
C GLN A 234 -12.88 -18.03 17.29
#